data_488eb3bfada6b44c6edf9bb5ac97203b
#
_entry.id   488eb3bfada6b44c6edf9bb5ac97203b
#
_cell.length_a   1.000
_cell.length_b   1.000
_cell.length_c   1.000
_cell.angle_alpha   90.00
_cell.angle_beta   90.00
_cell.angle_gamma   90.00
#
_symmetry.space_group_name_H-M   'P 1'
#
loop_
_entity.id
_entity.type
_entity.pdbx_description
1 polymer ?
#
loop_
_entity_poly.entity_id
_entity_poly.type
_entity_poly.pdbx_seq_one_letter_code
_entity_poly.pdbx_strand_id
1 'polypeptide(L)'
;MIEDMKSSWRLGAAACVGGFALMAYELVAARLLAPSVGSSTYVWTGVIGVIIIALSAGCWLGGRVADYRHAPQDVGLLLIVAAALVVATMLNANNVLRWLTTALDEPRIQAVIAALVLFAPASFVLGAASPYLAKLNVSSLDTAGRSVANLSALDAVGGIAGTFVTGFVLLGAIGLNETLALVAGILLATSWLFMPRWQWRLRALMVGVVIIAALSGLCAPKRGDVSVETPSAHYSIVNYTNNGRQIRGLVTGPTGVQSGVYLDGAKDLPFWYTRRMVETTIAAKPRTVLLLGGGAFTMAEYMARQLPNTQIDVVEIDPGLENISRQYFGYQPLPNVKLIFNDARTYIQRTDQRYDVVLIDVYNGGEIPYSLLTAEYGNELARIAHEDGLVVANLIAGLNNTPCRELFAAFDAVYRRTWPHAWYAAQHRDLSRGNYVIAYSKKPRMMPAAMSPLQPLGGTLYTDNFIPNDRLYEACRRAVR
;
A
#
# COMPACT_ATOMS: atom_id res chain seq x y z
N MET A 1 40.40 5.52 -29.87
CA MET A 1 39.47 6.68 -29.64
C MET A 1 38.03 6.38 -30.08
N ILE A 2 37.72 5.92 -31.30
CA ILE A 2 36.34 5.60 -31.74
C ILE A 2 35.85 4.28 -31.10
N GLU A 3 36.69 3.27 -30.91
CA GLU A 3 36.37 2.02 -30.20
C GLU A 3 36.19 2.25 -28.70
N ASP A 4 37.00 3.11 -28.06
CA ASP A 4 36.85 3.48 -26.65
C ASP A 4 35.58 4.27 -26.39
N MET A 5 35.19 5.19 -27.26
CA MET A 5 33.93 5.89 -27.22
C MET A 5 32.72 4.94 -27.36
N LYS A 6 32.83 3.91 -28.26
CA LYS A 6 31.78 2.90 -28.41
C LYS A 6 31.67 1.95 -27.24
N SER A 7 32.71 1.80 -26.42
CA SER A 7 32.67 1.03 -25.18
C SER A 7 32.05 1.82 -24.04
N SER A 8 32.39 3.09 -23.89
CA SER A 8 31.97 3.93 -22.76
C SER A 8 30.44 4.16 -22.69
N TRP A 9 29.74 4.40 -23.81
CA TRP A 9 28.31 4.62 -23.80
C TRP A 9 27.52 3.36 -23.40
N ARG A 10 28.00 2.15 -23.77
CA ARG A 10 27.38 0.88 -23.37
C ARG A 10 27.45 0.67 -21.87
N LEU A 11 28.59 0.97 -21.28
CA LEU A 11 28.78 0.89 -19.83
C LEU A 11 27.88 1.91 -19.12
N GLY A 12 27.80 3.13 -19.63
CA GLY A 12 26.90 4.17 -19.13
C GLY A 12 25.42 3.77 -19.23
N ALA A 13 25.00 3.20 -20.34
CA ALA A 13 23.65 2.70 -20.52
C ALA A 13 23.31 1.58 -19.53
N ALA A 14 24.25 0.64 -19.31
CA ALA A 14 24.07 -0.44 -18.34
C ALA A 14 23.98 0.09 -16.89
N ALA A 15 24.78 1.10 -16.54
CA ALA A 15 24.69 1.74 -15.23
C ALA A 15 23.33 2.42 -15.05
N CYS A 16 22.89 3.22 -16.01
CA CYS A 16 21.60 3.92 -15.97
C CYS A 16 20.42 2.92 -15.87
N VAL A 17 20.45 1.85 -16.67
CA VAL A 17 19.42 0.80 -16.62
C VAL A 17 19.48 0.02 -15.29
N GLY A 18 20.67 -0.24 -14.76
CA GLY A 18 20.85 -0.87 -13.45
C GLY A 18 20.18 -0.08 -12.34
N GLY A 19 20.46 1.23 -12.28
CA GLY A 19 19.84 2.13 -11.32
C GLY A 19 18.31 2.22 -11.48
N PHE A 20 17.82 2.36 -12.73
CA PHE A 20 16.40 2.32 -13.03
C PHE A 20 15.74 1.03 -12.53
N ALA A 21 16.31 -0.11 -12.88
CA ALA A 21 15.77 -1.42 -12.54
C ALA A 21 15.73 -1.63 -11.00
N LEU A 22 16.79 -1.23 -10.30
CA LEU A 22 16.87 -1.36 -8.85
C LEU A 22 15.78 -0.56 -8.14
N MET A 23 15.63 0.73 -8.48
CA MET A 23 14.64 1.61 -7.84
C MET A 23 13.20 1.21 -8.21
N ALA A 24 12.96 0.82 -9.47
CA ALA A 24 11.67 0.28 -9.89
C ALA A 24 11.32 -0.99 -9.10
N TYR A 25 12.28 -1.88 -8.91
CA TYR A 25 12.11 -3.14 -8.20
C TYR A 25 11.85 -2.92 -6.71
N GLU A 26 12.48 -1.93 -6.08
CA GLU A 26 12.26 -1.55 -4.68
C GLU A 26 10.85 -1.01 -4.45
N LEU A 27 10.35 -0.14 -5.32
CA LEU A 27 8.98 0.38 -5.23
C LEU A 27 7.93 -0.72 -5.43
N VAL A 28 8.20 -1.64 -6.39
CA VAL A 28 7.34 -2.81 -6.59
C VAL A 28 7.34 -3.70 -5.35
N ALA A 29 8.50 -3.88 -4.67
CA ALA A 29 8.61 -4.71 -3.48
C ALA A 29 7.66 -4.26 -2.37
N ALA A 30 7.66 -2.98 -2.05
CA ALA A 30 6.78 -2.43 -1.04
C ALA A 30 5.28 -2.63 -1.36
N ARG A 31 4.91 -2.40 -2.62
CA ARG A 31 3.53 -2.60 -3.08
C ARG A 31 3.09 -4.06 -3.10
N LEU A 32 3.99 -4.96 -3.50
CA LEU A 32 3.72 -6.39 -3.57
C LEU A 32 3.50 -7.01 -2.19
N LEU A 33 4.21 -6.53 -1.17
CA LEU A 33 4.09 -7.02 0.20
C LEU A 33 2.86 -6.45 0.93
N ALA A 34 2.42 -5.25 0.59
CA ALA A 34 1.35 -4.53 1.29
C ALA A 34 0.06 -5.34 1.47
N PRO A 35 -0.49 -6.08 0.47
CA PRO A 35 -1.72 -6.85 0.63
C PRO A 35 -1.60 -8.01 1.64
N SER A 36 -0.40 -8.56 1.82
CA SER A 36 -0.19 -9.77 2.65
C SER A 36 0.36 -9.46 4.04
N VAL A 37 1.25 -8.47 4.14
CA VAL A 37 1.98 -8.17 5.38
C VAL A 37 1.59 -6.81 5.97
N GLY A 38 0.97 -5.94 5.17
CA GLY A 38 0.62 -4.57 5.52
C GLY A 38 1.65 -3.55 5.04
N SER A 39 1.36 -2.26 5.27
CA SER A 39 2.16 -1.12 4.82
C SER A 39 2.74 -0.31 5.98
N SER A 40 2.95 -0.94 7.14
CA SER A 40 3.52 -0.28 8.32
C SER A 40 4.97 0.17 8.11
N THR A 41 5.43 1.14 8.89
CA THR A 41 6.82 1.62 8.88
C THR A 41 7.82 0.48 9.06
N TYR A 42 7.49 -0.53 9.89
CA TYR A 42 8.36 -1.70 10.10
C TYR A 42 8.52 -2.55 8.84
N VAL A 43 7.45 -2.73 8.07
CA VAL A 43 7.50 -3.47 6.80
C VAL A 43 8.40 -2.74 5.81
N TRP A 44 8.22 -1.43 5.65
CA TRP A 44 9.07 -0.59 4.81
C TRP A 44 10.54 -0.65 5.23
N THR A 45 10.82 -0.50 6.52
CA THR A 45 12.19 -0.58 7.07
C THR A 45 12.83 -1.94 6.79
N GLY A 46 12.06 -3.03 6.96
CA GLY A 46 12.54 -4.39 6.68
C GLY A 46 12.89 -4.59 5.20
N VAL A 47 12.04 -4.15 4.29
CA VAL A 47 12.25 -4.26 2.84
C VAL A 47 13.48 -3.46 2.41
N ILE A 48 13.53 -2.17 2.75
CA ILE A 48 14.64 -1.28 2.40
C ILE A 48 15.96 -1.82 2.98
N GLY A 49 15.96 -2.20 4.26
CA GLY A 49 17.15 -2.74 4.94
C GLY A 49 17.70 -3.99 4.25
N VAL A 50 16.84 -4.94 3.89
CA VAL A 50 17.24 -6.17 3.19
C VAL A 50 17.79 -5.88 1.80
N ILE A 51 17.14 -5.01 1.04
CA ILE A 51 17.59 -4.63 -0.31
C ILE A 51 18.96 -3.96 -0.23
N ILE A 52 19.17 -3.03 0.70
CA ILE A 52 20.48 -2.34 0.88
C ILE A 52 21.56 -3.35 1.30
N ILE A 53 21.28 -4.28 2.22
CA ILE A 53 22.23 -5.32 2.61
C ILE A 53 22.60 -6.18 1.41
N ALA A 54 21.63 -6.64 0.63
CA ALA A 54 21.85 -7.45 -0.55
C ALA A 54 22.68 -6.71 -1.60
N LEU A 55 22.33 -5.44 -1.87
CA LEU A 55 23.07 -4.56 -2.78
C LEU A 55 24.53 -4.41 -2.34
N SER A 56 24.76 -4.12 -1.06
CA SER A 56 26.09 -3.93 -0.50
C SER A 56 26.94 -5.20 -0.58
N ALA A 57 26.35 -6.35 -0.26
CA ALA A 57 27.01 -7.65 -0.40
C ALA A 57 27.33 -7.97 -1.86
N GLY A 58 26.40 -7.63 -2.78
CA GLY A 58 26.61 -7.74 -4.22
C GLY A 58 27.75 -6.86 -4.70
N CYS A 59 27.78 -5.59 -4.31
CA CYS A 59 28.89 -4.68 -4.63
C CYS A 59 30.24 -5.21 -4.14
N TRP A 60 30.28 -5.69 -2.91
CA TRP A 60 31.52 -6.24 -2.32
C TRP A 60 32.03 -7.47 -3.10
N LEU A 61 31.15 -8.43 -3.39
CA LEU A 61 31.54 -9.62 -4.14
C LEU A 61 31.84 -9.30 -5.60
N GLY A 62 31.00 -8.47 -6.24
CA GLY A 62 31.15 -8.04 -7.63
C GLY A 62 32.46 -7.34 -7.89
N GLY A 63 32.92 -6.48 -6.94
CA GLY A 63 34.22 -5.83 -7.01
C GLY A 63 35.39 -6.84 -6.98
N ARG A 64 35.31 -7.83 -6.07
CA ARG A 64 36.33 -8.89 -6.02
C ARG A 64 36.36 -9.74 -7.31
N VAL A 65 35.20 -10.13 -7.81
CA VAL A 65 35.12 -10.91 -9.05
C VAL A 65 35.68 -10.10 -10.22
N ALA A 66 35.38 -8.81 -10.28
CA ALA A 66 35.88 -7.93 -11.33
C ALA A 66 37.41 -7.78 -11.32
N ASP A 67 38.08 -7.94 -10.18
CA ASP A 67 39.54 -7.92 -10.09
C ASP A 67 40.19 -9.15 -10.72
N TYR A 68 39.55 -10.30 -10.66
CA TYR A 68 40.05 -11.55 -11.25
C TYR A 68 39.56 -11.76 -12.69
N ARG A 69 38.32 -11.29 -12.98
CA ARG A 69 37.66 -11.56 -14.25
C ARG A 69 36.89 -10.31 -14.71
N HIS A 70 37.47 -9.59 -15.66
CA HIS A 70 36.94 -8.30 -16.15
C HIS A 70 36.56 -8.36 -17.63
N ALA A 71 35.73 -9.34 -18.00
CA ALA A 71 35.23 -9.47 -19.34
C ALA A 71 33.88 -8.76 -19.53
N PRO A 72 33.71 -7.92 -20.57
CA PRO A 72 32.44 -7.21 -20.78
C PRO A 72 31.23 -8.13 -20.87
N GLN A 73 31.44 -9.35 -21.38
CA GLN A 73 30.39 -10.38 -21.45
C GLN A 73 29.78 -10.77 -20.09
N ASP A 74 30.51 -10.59 -18.99
CA ASP A 74 30.02 -10.93 -17.67
C ASP A 74 28.96 -9.93 -17.20
N VAL A 75 29.03 -8.67 -17.62
CA VAL A 75 27.96 -7.69 -17.43
C VAL A 75 26.65 -8.18 -18.08
N GLY A 76 26.73 -8.63 -19.33
CA GLY A 76 25.56 -9.20 -20.01
C GLY A 76 24.97 -10.39 -19.28
N LEU A 77 25.81 -11.27 -18.71
CA LEU A 77 25.35 -12.40 -17.90
C LEU A 77 24.69 -11.94 -16.59
N LEU A 78 25.28 -10.98 -15.88
CA LEU A 78 24.69 -10.41 -14.66
C LEU A 78 23.31 -9.82 -14.93
N LEU A 79 23.13 -9.08 -16.03
CA LEU A 79 21.83 -8.52 -16.41
C LEU A 79 20.79 -9.60 -16.75
N ILE A 80 21.18 -10.70 -17.43
CA ILE A 80 20.30 -11.83 -17.69
C ILE A 80 19.88 -12.50 -16.39
N VAL A 81 20.83 -12.75 -15.48
CA VAL A 81 20.55 -13.37 -14.19
C VAL A 81 19.63 -12.47 -13.33
N ALA A 82 19.89 -11.17 -13.32
CA ALA A 82 19.00 -10.21 -12.62
C ALA A 82 17.58 -10.25 -13.19
N ALA A 83 17.44 -10.23 -14.53
CA ALA A 83 16.13 -10.34 -15.18
C ALA A 83 15.42 -11.66 -14.85
N ALA A 84 16.13 -12.78 -14.85
CA ALA A 84 15.58 -14.07 -14.47
C ALA A 84 15.08 -14.10 -13.01
N LEU A 85 15.81 -13.46 -12.10
CA LEU A 85 15.43 -13.35 -10.69
C LEU A 85 14.22 -12.43 -10.49
N VAL A 86 14.13 -11.33 -11.25
CA VAL A 86 12.93 -10.47 -11.28
C VAL A 86 11.70 -11.25 -11.75
N VAL A 87 11.84 -12.05 -12.81
CA VAL A 87 10.74 -12.92 -13.29
C VAL A 87 10.43 -14.02 -12.26
N ALA A 88 11.43 -14.59 -11.61
CA ALA A 88 11.20 -15.56 -10.52
C ALA A 88 10.40 -14.94 -9.37
N THR A 89 10.68 -13.70 -9.01
CA THR A 89 9.86 -12.95 -8.03
C THR A 89 8.42 -12.84 -8.51
N MET A 90 8.19 -12.40 -9.74
CA MET A 90 6.85 -12.26 -10.32
C MET A 90 6.04 -13.58 -10.26
N LEU A 91 6.68 -14.70 -10.56
CA LEU A 91 6.03 -16.03 -10.61
C LEU A 91 5.76 -16.62 -9.20
N ASN A 92 6.62 -16.33 -8.23
CA ASN A 92 6.59 -17.02 -6.94
C ASN A 92 6.08 -16.16 -5.77
N ALA A 93 5.94 -14.84 -5.95
CA ALA A 93 5.57 -13.93 -4.87
C ALA A 93 4.32 -14.38 -4.10
N ASN A 94 3.23 -14.68 -4.80
CA ASN A 94 1.97 -15.11 -4.19
C ASN A 94 2.10 -16.43 -3.40
N ASN A 95 2.94 -17.35 -3.85
CA ASN A 95 3.16 -18.63 -3.16
C ASN A 95 3.99 -18.43 -1.89
N VAL A 96 5.06 -17.65 -1.99
CA VAL A 96 5.93 -17.31 -0.85
C VAL A 96 5.15 -16.53 0.20
N LEU A 97 4.38 -15.53 -0.18
CA LEU A 97 3.60 -14.72 0.74
C LEU A 97 2.52 -15.53 1.45
N ARG A 98 1.77 -16.38 0.72
CA ARG A 98 0.79 -17.28 1.33
C ARG A 98 1.44 -18.24 2.34
N TRP A 99 2.58 -18.83 1.98
CA TRP A 99 3.30 -19.71 2.90
C TRP A 99 3.75 -18.94 4.16
N LEU A 100 4.34 -17.75 4.00
CA LEU A 100 4.81 -16.94 5.13
C LEU A 100 3.67 -16.51 6.06
N THR A 101 2.52 -16.10 5.51
CA THR A 101 1.37 -15.68 6.32
C THR A 101 0.71 -16.84 7.07
N THR A 102 0.89 -18.08 6.60
CA THR A 102 0.39 -19.29 7.31
C THR A 102 1.43 -19.84 8.31
N ALA A 103 2.72 -19.68 8.04
CA ALA A 103 3.80 -20.26 8.85
C ALA A 103 4.27 -19.34 9.98
N LEU A 104 4.09 -18.04 9.85
CA LEU A 104 4.62 -17.04 10.80
C LEU A 104 3.50 -16.07 11.22
N ASP A 105 3.48 -15.71 12.49
CA ASP A 105 2.47 -14.80 13.04
C ASP A 105 2.93 -13.33 13.05
N GLU A 106 4.25 -13.08 13.04
CA GLU A 106 4.84 -11.77 13.21
C GLU A 106 5.07 -11.06 11.86
N PRO A 107 4.31 -10.00 11.52
CA PRO A 107 4.43 -9.33 10.23
C PRO A 107 5.81 -8.73 9.95
N ARG A 108 6.55 -8.32 10.98
CA ARG A 108 7.92 -7.82 10.83
C ARG A 108 8.84 -8.90 10.29
N ILE A 109 8.75 -10.11 10.87
CA ILE A 109 9.55 -11.27 10.45
C ILE A 109 9.10 -11.72 9.05
N GLN A 110 7.77 -11.74 8.80
CA GLN A 110 7.22 -12.02 7.46
C GLN A 110 7.80 -11.08 6.41
N ALA A 111 7.83 -9.77 6.68
CA ALA A 111 8.35 -8.76 5.76
C ALA A 111 9.84 -8.97 5.46
N VAL A 112 10.66 -9.20 6.49
CA VAL A 112 12.10 -9.41 6.33
C VAL A 112 12.38 -10.70 5.56
N ILE A 113 11.72 -11.81 5.89
CA ILE A 113 11.93 -13.09 5.19
C ILE A 113 11.40 -13.01 3.75
N ALA A 114 10.24 -12.37 3.52
CA ALA A 114 9.73 -12.15 2.17
C ALA A 114 10.72 -11.33 1.34
N ALA A 115 11.28 -10.26 1.90
CA ALA A 115 12.29 -9.44 1.24
C ALA A 115 13.57 -10.23 0.95
N LEU A 116 14.05 -11.05 1.89
CA LEU A 116 15.22 -11.90 1.71
C LEU A 116 15.04 -12.94 0.60
N VAL A 117 13.86 -13.55 0.51
CA VAL A 117 13.61 -14.62 -0.47
C VAL A 117 13.29 -14.05 -1.85
N LEU A 118 12.45 -13.01 -1.91
CA LEU A 118 11.94 -12.49 -3.18
C LEU A 118 12.84 -11.42 -3.78
N PHE A 119 13.36 -10.49 -2.97
CA PHE A 119 13.99 -9.27 -3.48
C PHE A 119 15.52 -9.26 -3.33
N ALA A 120 16.07 -9.85 -2.28
CA ALA A 120 17.52 -9.86 -2.07
C ALA A 120 18.32 -10.49 -3.21
N PRO A 121 17.91 -11.61 -3.84
CA PRO A 121 18.71 -12.22 -4.90
C PRO A 121 18.94 -11.32 -6.13
N ALA A 122 17.88 -10.67 -6.64
CA ALA A 122 18.01 -9.76 -7.77
C ALA A 122 18.78 -8.49 -7.41
N SER A 123 18.53 -7.92 -6.23
CA SER A 123 19.27 -6.74 -5.70
C SER A 123 20.76 -7.03 -5.53
N PHE A 124 21.11 -8.21 -5.06
CA PHE A 124 22.49 -8.66 -4.94
C PHE A 124 23.21 -8.69 -6.31
N VAL A 125 22.54 -9.24 -7.33
CA VAL A 125 23.12 -9.32 -8.68
C VAL A 125 23.24 -7.94 -9.32
N LEU A 126 22.24 -7.08 -9.14
CA LEU A 126 22.29 -5.69 -9.61
C LEU A 126 23.40 -4.91 -8.90
N GLY A 127 23.57 -5.12 -7.60
CA GLY A 127 24.69 -4.55 -6.84
C GLY A 127 26.05 -4.98 -7.36
N ALA A 128 26.21 -6.24 -7.75
CA ALA A 128 27.46 -6.73 -8.31
C ALA A 128 27.82 -6.10 -9.67
N ALA A 129 26.84 -5.63 -10.43
CA ALA A 129 27.09 -5.01 -11.72
C ALA A 129 27.81 -3.66 -11.62
N SER A 130 27.53 -2.84 -10.61
CA SER A 130 28.09 -1.49 -10.46
C SER A 130 29.64 -1.46 -10.39
N PRO A 131 30.31 -2.14 -9.45
CA PRO A 131 31.77 -2.15 -9.40
C PRO A 131 32.41 -2.84 -10.61
N TYR A 132 31.68 -3.80 -11.20
CA TYR A 132 32.12 -4.46 -12.42
C TYR A 132 32.17 -3.48 -13.61
N LEU A 133 31.12 -2.66 -13.77
CA LEU A 133 31.07 -1.61 -14.79
C LEU A 133 32.15 -0.55 -14.54
N ALA A 134 32.37 -0.16 -13.28
CA ALA A 134 33.44 0.78 -12.90
C ALA A 134 34.82 0.25 -13.32
N LYS A 135 35.12 -1.01 -13.03
CA LYS A 135 36.40 -1.66 -13.40
C LYS A 135 36.61 -1.69 -14.91
N LEU A 136 35.56 -1.99 -15.68
CA LEU A 136 35.64 -1.99 -17.16
C LEU A 136 35.82 -0.60 -17.75
N ASN A 137 35.39 0.47 -17.06
CA ASN A 137 35.46 1.85 -17.56
C ASN A 137 36.77 2.56 -17.21
N VAL A 138 37.51 2.08 -16.23
CA VAL A 138 38.79 2.66 -15.82
C VAL A 138 39.89 2.22 -16.76
N SER A 139 40.43 3.15 -17.56
CA SER A 139 41.54 2.90 -18.48
C SER A 139 42.91 3.34 -17.91
N SER A 140 42.93 4.32 -16.98
CA SER A 140 44.14 4.79 -16.32
C SER A 140 43.83 5.28 -14.91
N LEU A 141 44.81 5.29 -14.03
CA LEU A 141 44.67 5.83 -12.68
C LEU A 141 44.36 7.33 -12.65
N ASP A 142 44.92 8.10 -13.57
CA ASP A 142 44.74 9.56 -13.66
C ASP A 142 43.29 9.96 -13.97
N THR A 143 42.56 9.09 -14.66
CA THR A 143 41.15 9.33 -15.05
C THR A 143 40.16 8.49 -14.27
N ALA A 144 40.61 7.64 -13.36
CA ALA A 144 39.78 6.69 -12.62
C ALA A 144 38.63 7.38 -11.85
N GLY A 145 38.95 8.48 -11.14
CA GLY A 145 37.93 9.24 -10.39
C GLY A 145 36.80 9.76 -11.29
N ARG A 146 37.14 10.35 -12.44
CA ARG A 146 36.12 10.85 -13.40
C ARG A 146 35.30 9.70 -14.00
N SER A 147 35.94 8.58 -14.33
CA SER A 147 35.28 7.41 -14.92
C SER A 147 34.25 6.80 -13.97
N VAL A 148 34.62 6.63 -12.70
CA VAL A 148 33.73 6.12 -11.64
C VAL A 148 32.60 7.12 -11.34
N ALA A 149 32.91 8.40 -11.21
CA ALA A 149 31.93 9.45 -10.95
C ALA A 149 30.87 9.54 -12.05
N ASN A 150 31.26 9.46 -13.32
CA ASN A 150 30.33 9.47 -14.45
C ASN A 150 29.38 8.26 -14.43
N LEU A 151 29.88 7.05 -14.14
CA LEU A 151 29.03 5.87 -14.02
C LEU A 151 28.08 5.96 -12.84
N SER A 152 28.56 6.42 -11.69
CA SER A 152 27.71 6.62 -10.50
C SER A 152 26.64 7.69 -10.73
N ALA A 153 26.97 8.75 -11.46
CA ALA A 153 25.99 9.77 -11.83
C ALA A 153 24.92 9.21 -12.79
N LEU A 154 25.30 8.39 -13.77
CA LEU A 154 24.35 7.74 -14.68
C LEU A 154 23.48 6.70 -13.97
N ASP A 155 24.04 5.94 -13.05
CA ASP A 155 23.27 5.02 -12.16
C ASP A 155 22.24 5.80 -11.32
N ALA A 156 22.65 6.91 -10.71
CA ALA A 156 21.76 7.77 -9.94
C ALA A 156 20.64 8.40 -10.80
N VAL A 157 20.97 8.87 -12.01
CA VAL A 157 19.96 9.38 -12.97
C VAL A 157 18.97 8.28 -13.35
N GLY A 158 19.47 7.06 -13.62
CA GLY A 158 18.63 5.90 -13.84
C GLY A 158 17.72 5.61 -12.65
N GLY A 159 18.27 5.63 -11.45
CA GLY A 159 17.53 5.42 -10.21
C GLY A 159 16.42 6.46 -9.98
N ILE A 160 16.73 7.73 -10.20
CA ILE A 160 15.75 8.84 -10.15
C ILE A 160 14.62 8.57 -11.16
N ALA A 161 14.98 8.28 -12.41
CA ALA A 161 13.99 7.96 -13.45
C ALA A 161 13.16 6.73 -13.07
N GLY A 162 13.80 5.67 -12.56
CA GLY A 162 13.13 4.45 -12.07
C GLY A 162 12.13 4.75 -10.97
N THR A 163 12.51 5.57 -10.00
CA THR A 163 11.62 5.97 -8.91
C THR A 163 10.39 6.72 -9.41
N PHE A 164 10.59 7.80 -10.15
CA PHE A 164 9.47 8.65 -10.59
C PHE A 164 8.59 7.96 -11.63
N VAL A 165 9.18 7.32 -12.64
CA VAL A 165 8.41 6.64 -13.69
C VAL A 165 7.62 5.46 -13.11
N THR A 166 8.24 4.67 -12.23
CA THR A 166 7.52 3.54 -11.62
C THR A 166 6.43 4.03 -10.67
N GLY A 167 6.74 4.96 -9.77
CA GLY A 167 5.79 5.42 -8.77
C GLY A 167 4.61 6.20 -9.35
N PHE A 168 4.85 7.08 -10.32
CA PHE A 168 3.80 7.95 -10.84
C PHE A 168 3.11 7.42 -12.09
N VAL A 169 3.76 6.52 -12.84
CA VAL A 169 3.22 6.07 -14.14
C VAL A 169 2.99 4.56 -14.17
N LEU A 170 4.04 3.75 -14.00
CA LEU A 170 3.94 2.32 -14.30
C LEU A 170 2.97 1.59 -13.39
N LEU A 171 3.08 1.78 -12.08
CA LEU A 171 2.22 1.08 -11.11
C LEU A 171 0.75 1.41 -11.28
N GLY A 172 0.42 2.63 -11.67
CA GLY A 172 -0.95 3.04 -11.92
C GLY A 172 -1.49 2.68 -13.32
N ALA A 173 -0.59 2.61 -14.34
CA ALA A 173 -1.00 2.41 -15.72
C ALA A 173 -1.02 0.95 -16.15
N ILE A 174 -0.05 0.15 -15.70
CA ILE A 174 0.14 -1.23 -16.16
C ILE A 174 0.13 -2.28 -15.04
N GLY A 175 0.29 -1.86 -13.78
CA GLY A 175 0.25 -2.76 -12.63
C GLY A 175 1.60 -3.39 -12.25
N LEU A 176 1.59 -4.26 -11.22
CA LEU A 176 2.80 -4.83 -10.60
C LEU A 176 3.53 -5.83 -11.51
N ASN A 177 2.80 -6.82 -12.02
CA ASN A 177 3.41 -7.90 -12.82
C ASN A 177 3.96 -7.38 -14.15
N GLU A 178 3.21 -6.51 -14.79
CA GLU A 178 3.59 -5.85 -16.03
C GLU A 178 4.82 -4.96 -15.84
N THR A 179 4.91 -4.26 -14.69
CA THR A 179 6.09 -3.47 -14.32
C THR A 179 7.32 -4.38 -14.12
N LEU A 180 7.18 -5.50 -13.40
CA LEU A 180 8.27 -6.48 -13.25
C LEU A 180 8.71 -7.06 -14.59
N ALA A 181 7.76 -7.39 -15.46
CA ALA A 181 8.06 -7.88 -16.82
C ALA A 181 8.79 -6.82 -17.66
N LEU A 182 8.39 -5.55 -17.57
CA LEU A 182 9.06 -4.43 -18.22
C LEU A 182 10.50 -4.25 -17.72
N VAL A 183 10.71 -4.28 -16.41
CA VAL A 183 12.06 -4.20 -15.80
C VAL A 183 12.94 -5.35 -16.30
N ALA A 184 12.44 -6.57 -16.28
CA ALA A 184 13.15 -7.73 -16.80
C ALA A 184 13.46 -7.57 -18.30
N GLY A 185 12.51 -7.08 -19.09
CA GLY A 185 12.68 -6.82 -20.53
C GLY A 185 13.77 -5.78 -20.82
N ILE A 186 13.83 -4.69 -20.08
CA ILE A 186 14.86 -3.64 -20.21
C ILE A 186 16.25 -4.20 -19.85
N LEU A 187 16.36 -4.99 -18.77
CA LEU A 187 17.59 -5.67 -18.39
C LEU A 187 18.07 -6.63 -19.48
N LEU A 188 17.17 -7.45 -20.04
CA LEU A 188 17.47 -8.35 -21.15
C LEU A 188 17.91 -7.59 -22.39
N ALA A 189 17.20 -6.54 -22.80
CA ALA A 189 17.57 -5.71 -23.94
C ALA A 189 18.96 -5.10 -23.76
N THR A 190 19.28 -4.62 -22.56
CA THR A 190 20.60 -4.05 -22.25
C THR A 190 21.69 -5.12 -22.28
N SER A 191 21.40 -6.35 -21.89
CA SER A 191 22.36 -7.46 -21.92
C SER A 191 22.93 -7.72 -23.32
N TRP A 192 22.14 -7.46 -24.39
CA TRP A 192 22.58 -7.63 -25.79
C TRP A 192 23.75 -6.73 -26.17
N LEU A 193 23.93 -5.59 -25.51
CA LEU A 193 25.07 -4.70 -25.75
C LEU A 193 26.42 -5.34 -25.40
N PHE A 194 26.42 -6.40 -24.58
CA PHE A 194 27.61 -7.09 -24.06
C PHE A 194 27.77 -8.51 -24.57
N MET A 195 26.89 -8.96 -25.47
CA MET A 195 26.94 -10.32 -26.02
C MET A 195 28.09 -10.50 -27.04
N PRO A 196 29.00 -11.45 -26.83
CA PRO A 196 29.96 -11.83 -27.86
C PRO A 196 29.27 -12.65 -28.97
N ARG A 197 29.65 -12.41 -30.21
CA ARG A 197 29.05 -13.06 -31.40
C ARG A 197 29.08 -14.58 -31.36
N TRP A 198 30.09 -15.19 -30.75
CA TRP A 198 30.27 -16.65 -30.70
C TRP A 198 29.38 -17.35 -29.64
N GLN A 199 28.89 -16.66 -28.62
CA GLN A 199 28.00 -17.20 -27.57
C GLN A 199 26.52 -16.82 -27.78
N TRP A 200 26.17 -16.20 -28.87
CA TRP A 200 24.85 -15.65 -29.09
C TRP A 200 23.71 -16.68 -28.93
N ARG A 201 23.93 -17.94 -29.41
CA ARG A 201 22.93 -19.02 -29.36
C ARG A 201 22.55 -19.39 -27.91
N LEU A 202 23.57 -19.60 -27.06
CA LEU A 202 23.33 -19.95 -25.66
C LEU A 202 22.61 -18.82 -24.91
N ARG A 203 23.03 -17.58 -25.13
CA ARG A 203 22.41 -16.40 -24.46
C ARG A 203 21.05 -16.11 -25.04
N ALA A 204 20.81 -16.25 -26.32
CA ALA A 204 19.48 -16.17 -26.92
C ALA A 204 18.52 -17.23 -26.34
N LEU A 205 19.01 -18.44 -26.07
CA LEU A 205 18.24 -19.46 -25.37
C LEU A 205 17.88 -19.02 -23.95
N MET A 206 18.83 -18.50 -23.16
CA MET A 206 18.59 -18.01 -21.81
C MET A 206 17.60 -16.86 -21.81
N VAL A 207 17.75 -15.88 -22.70
CA VAL A 207 16.81 -14.77 -22.89
C VAL A 207 15.44 -15.28 -23.27
N GLY A 208 15.36 -16.24 -24.22
CA GLY A 208 14.11 -16.87 -24.64
C GLY A 208 13.37 -17.56 -23.47
N VAL A 209 14.10 -18.29 -22.62
CA VAL A 209 13.53 -18.93 -21.42
C VAL A 209 12.96 -17.90 -20.47
N VAL A 210 13.68 -16.81 -20.20
CA VAL A 210 13.21 -15.73 -19.31
C VAL A 210 11.97 -15.02 -19.89
N ILE A 211 11.95 -14.77 -21.20
CA ILE A 211 10.79 -14.19 -21.88
C ILE A 211 9.59 -15.13 -21.80
N ILE A 212 9.75 -16.42 -22.10
CA ILE A 212 8.67 -17.41 -22.00
C ILE A 212 8.14 -17.49 -20.57
N ALA A 213 9.02 -17.50 -19.58
CA ALA A 213 8.62 -17.49 -18.17
C ALA A 213 7.85 -16.21 -17.79
N ALA A 214 8.29 -15.04 -18.26
CA ALA A 214 7.58 -13.78 -18.04
C ALA A 214 6.19 -13.79 -18.70
N LEU A 215 6.10 -14.22 -19.96
CA LEU A 215 4.83 -14.34 -20.68
C LEU A 215 3.89 -15.35 -20.01
N SER A 216 4.41 -16.48 -19.54
CA SER A 216 3.59 -17.47 -18.80
C SER A 216 3.01 -16.89 -17.51
N GLY A 217 3.76 -16.04 -16.81
CA GLY A 217 3.29 -15.34 -15.62
C GLY A 217 2.21 -14.29 -15.92
N LEU A 218 2.39 -13.54 -17.01
CA LEU A 218 1.40 -12.54 -17.45
C LEU A 218 0.11 -13.20 -17.98
N CYS A 219 0.23 -14.34 -18.65
CA CYS A 219 -0.89 -15.08 -19.22
C CYS A 219 -1.52 -16.08 -18.23
N ALA A 220 -0.94 -16.26 -17.04
CA ALA A 220 -1.49 -17.18 -16.05
C ALA A 220 -2.91 -16.79 -15.68
N PRO A 221 -3.88 -17.73 -15.67
CA PRO A 221 -5.24 -17.42 -15.30
C PRO A 221 -5.27 -16.92 -13.84
N LYS A 222 -5.74 -15.71 -13.64
CA LYS A 222 -5.96 -15.13 -12.32
C LYS A 222 -7.09 -15.94 -11.66
N ARG A 223 -6.74 -16.90 -10.82
CA ARG A 223 -7.72 -17.79 -10.17
C ARG A 223 -8.55 -17.01 -9.15
N GLY A 224 -9.83 -16.90 -9.42
CA GLY A 224 -10.90 -16.61 -8.44
C GLY A 224 -11.19 -15.13 -8.19
N ASP A 225 -10.22 -14.33 -7.82
CA ASP A 225 -10.42 -12.94 -7.43
C ASP A 225 -10.00 -11.98 -8.55
N VAL A 226 -10.81 -10.96 -8.79
CA VAL A 226 -10.44 -9.88 -9.70
C VAL A 226 -9.48 -8.94 -8.97
N SER A 227 -8.28 -8.78 -9.49
CA SER A 227 -7.29 -7.84 -8.97
C SER A 227 -7.28 -6.58 -9.84
N VAL A 228 -7.36 -5.42 -9.22
CA VAL A 228 -7.31 -4.11 -9.86
C VAL A 228 -6.24 -3.26 -9.19
N GLU A 229 -5.33 -2.73 -10.00
CA GLU A 229 -4.32 -1.76 -9.56
C GLU A 229 -4.81 -0.34 -9.80
N THR A 230 -4.53 0.54 -8.85
CA THR A 230 -4.67 1.98 -8.98
C THR A 230 -3.37 2.67 -8.60
N PRO A 231 -3.19 3.96 -8.84
CA PRO A 231 -2.04 4.69 -8.32
C PRO A 231 -1.91 4.63 -6.80
N SER A 232 -3.02 4.49 -6.08
CA SER A 232 -3.04 4.55 -4.61
C SER A 232 -2.89 3.18 -3.95
N ALA A 233 -3.49 2.12 -4.51
CA ALA A 233 -3.51 0.80 -3.88
C ALA A 233 -3.76 -0.36 -4.86
N HIS A 234 -3.49 -1.58 -4.36
CA HIS A 234 -3.92 -2.84 -4.98
C HIS A 234 -5.25 -3.28 -4.36
N TYR A 235 -6.24 -3.54 -5.18
CA TYR A 235 -7.57 -4.01 -4.76
C TYR A 235 -7.83 -5.42 -5.25
N SER A 236 -8.36 -6.25 -4.37
CA SER A 236 -8.92 -7.56 -4.72
C SER A 236 -10.43 -7.54 -4.54
N ILE A 237 -11.16 -7.98 -5.56
CA ILE A 237 -12.62 -8.15 -5.52
C ILE A 237 -12.90 -9.62 -5.31
N VAL A 238 -13.43 -9.97 -4.15
CA VAL A 238 -13.65 -11.36 -3.71
C VAL A 238 -15.15 -11.63 -3.58
N ASN A 239 -15.59 -12.83 -3.96
CA ASN A 239 -16.93 -13.30 -3.66
C ASN A 239 -16.86 -14.37 -2.56
N TYR A 240 -17.63 -14.20 -1.50
CA TYR A 240 -17.65 -15.13 -0.37
C TYR A 240 -19.04 -15.23 0.25
N THR A 241 -19.25 -16.26 1.06
CA THR A 241 -20.51 -16.46 1.78
C THR A 241 -20.36 -16.05 3.24
N ASN A 242 -21.25 -15.22 3.73
CA ASN A 242 -21.35 -14.85 5.13
C ASN A 242 -22.81 -14.98 5.60
N ASN A 243 -23.02 -15.74 6.68
CA ASN A 243 -24.36 -16.03 7.23
C ASN A 243 -25.35 -16.53 6.15
N GLY A 244 -24.89 -17.40 5.26
CA GLY A 244 -25.71 -17.99 4.20
C GLY A 244 -25.97 -17.06 2.99
N ARG A 245 -25.48 -15.83 3.00
CA ARG A 245 -25.65 -14.86 1.89
C ARG A 245 -24.34 -14.65 1.15
N GLN A 246 -24.42 -14.58 -0.17
CA GLN A 246 -23.31 -14.28 -1.05
C GLN A 246 -23.00 -12.79 -1.02
N ILE A 247 -21.75 -12.43 -0.77
CA ILE A 247 -21.25 -11.06 -0.71
C ILE A 247 -20.09 -10.91 -1.70
N ARG A 248 -20.10 -9.82 -2.44
CA ARG A 248 -18.91 -9.32 -3.15
C ARG A 248 -18.24 -8.28 -2.27
N GLY A 249 -16.97 -8.52 -1.95
CA GLY A 249 -16.18 -7.66 -1.08
C GLY A 249 -15.00 -7.01 -1.77
N LEU A 250 -14.65 -5.81 -1.32
CA LEU A 250 -13.44 -5.07 -1.68
C LEU A 250 -12.40 -5.29 -0.59
N VAL A 251 -11.20 -5.72 -0.98
CA VAL A 251 -10.06 -6.00 -0.08
C VAL A 251 -8.85 -5.18 -0.51
N THR A 252 -8.20 -4.49 0.42
CA THR A 252 -6.98 -3.68 0.18
C THR A 252 -5.78 -4.13 1.00
N GLY A 253 -5.90 -5.14 1.84
CA GLY A 253 -4.80 -5.57 2.70
C GLY A 253 -5.13 -6.83 3.49
N PRO A 254 -4.27 -7.23 4.43
CA PRO A 254 -4.38 -8.50 5.14
C PRO A 254 -5.53 -8.56 6.15
N THR A 255 -6.19 -7.46 6.41
CA THR A 255 -7.17 -7.32 7.51
C THR A 255 -8.61 -7.63 7.12
N GLY A 256 -8.85 -8.03 5.88
CA GLY A 256 -10.16 -8.49 5.44
C GLY A 256 -10.91 -7.51 4.53
N VAL A 257 -12.21 -7.75 4.40
CA VAL A 257 -13.09 -7.02 3.49
C VAL A 257 -13.45 -5.65 4.08
N GLN A 258 -13.18 -4.59 3.33
CA GLN A 258 -13.42 -3.21 3.75
C GLN A 258 -14.80 -2.68 3.33
N SER A 259 -15.29 -3.12 2.17
CA SER A 259 -16.58 -2.69 1.63
C SER A 259 -17.22 -3.83 0.86
N GLY A 260 -18.54 -3.81 0.67
CA GLY A 260 -19.19 -4.89 -0.05
C GLY A 260 -20.66 -4.68 -0.34
N VAL A 261 -21.17 -5.57 -1.21
CA VAL A 261 -22.60 -5.64 -1.59
C VAL A 261 -23.08 -7.11 -1.56
N TYR A 262 -24.36 -7.30 -1.30
CA TYR A 262 -24.98 -8.59 -1.49
C TYR A 262 -25.16 -8.92 -2.97
N LEU A 263 -24.89 -10.17 -3.36
CA LEU A 263 -25.05 -10.62 -4.76
C LEU A 263 -26.48 -11.06 -5.09
N ASP A 264 -27.34 -11.19 -4.10
CA ASP A 264 -28.78 -11.50 -4.26
C ASP A 264 -29.63 -10.27 -4.66
N GLY A 265 -29.00 -9.11 -4.89
CA GLY A 265 -29.65 -7.87 -5.28
C GLY A 265 -30.20 -7.04 -4.12
N ALA A 266 -30.09 -7.50 -2.88
CA ALA A 266 -30.48 -6.70 -1.72
C ALA A 266 -29.64 -5.42 -1.63
N LYS A 267 -30.29 -4.31 -1.31
CA LYS A 267 -29.65 -2.99 -1.20
C LYS A 267 -29.18 -2.66 0.22
N ASP A 268 -29.29 -3.61 1.15
CA ASP A 268 -28.82 -3.44 2.52
C ASP A 268 -27.29 -3.49 2.59
N LEU A 269 -26.74 -2.91 3.65
CA LEU A 269 -25.31 -2.95 3.94
C LEU A 269 -24.90 -4.31 4.56
N PRO A 270 -23.90 -5.02 4.01
CA PRO A 270 -23.51 -6.35 4.53
C PRO A 270 -22.89 -6.29 5.92
N PHE A 271 -22.17 -5.21 6.25
CA PHE A 271 -21.37 -5.15 7.46
C PHE A 271 -22.11 -4.51 8.61
N TRP A 272 -21.89 -5.07 9.80
CA TRP A 272 -22.51 -4.59 11.03
C TRP A 272 -22.18 -3.13 11.32
N TYR A 273 -20.93 -2.73 11.20
CA TYR A 273 -20.48 -1.40 11.55
C TYR A 273 -21.05 -0.32 10.59
N THR A 274 -21.09 -0.61 9.29
CA THR A 274 -21.65 0.34 8.31
C THR A 274 -23.12 0.59 8.57
N ARG A 275 -23.90 -0.47 8.87
CA ARG A 275 -25.31 -0.30 9.28
C ARG A 275 -25.43 0.57 10.52
N ARG A 276 -24.59 0.33 11.54
CA ARG A 276 -24.63 1.08 12.78
C ARG A 276 -24.25 2.54 12.62
N MET A 277 -23.24 2.84 11.80
CA MET A 277 -22.87 4.22 11.46
C MET A 277 -24.02 4.94 10.76
N VAL A 278 -24.65 4.30 9.79
CA VAL A 278 -25.77 4.89 9.05
C VAL A 278 -27.01 5.08 9.93
N GLU A 279 -27.40 4.11 10.75
CA GLU A 279 -28.49 4.24 11.71
C GLU A 279 -28.29 5.41 12.67
N THR A 280 -27.06 5.58 13.15
CA THR A 280 -26.69 6.70 14.03
C THR A 280 -26.81 8.05 13.30
N THR A 281 -26.40 8.09 12.04
CA THR A 281 -26.50 9.27 11.16
C THR A 281 -27.97 9.64 10.87
N ILE A 282 -28.79 8.65 10.51
CA ILE A 282 -30.21 8.87 10.19
C ILE A 282 -30.96 9.41 11.43
N ALA A 283 -30.64 8.89 12.63
CA ALA A 283 -31.24 9.37 13.89
C ALA A 283 -30.93 10.84 14.18
N ALA A 284 -29.79 11.34 13.69
CA ALA A 284 -29.40 12.75 13.86
C ALA A 284 -30.14 13.70 12.90
N LYS A 285 -30.81 13.19 11.85
CA LYS A 285 -31.55 13.95 10.82
C LYS A 285 -30.73 15.11 10.21
N PRO A 286 -29.52 14.85 9.70
CA PRO A 286 -28.62 15.88 9.23
C PRO A 286 -29.10 16.50 7.90
N ARG A 287 -28.71 17.76 7.65
CA ARG A 287 -28.78 18.41 6.33
C ARG A 287 -27.53 18.19 5.52
N THR A 288 -26.38 18.10 6.22
CA THR A 288 -25.07 17.94 5.62
C THR A 288 -24.30 16.82 6.31
N VAL A 289 -23.72 15.92 5.54
CA VAL A 289 -22.89 14.80 6.02
C VAL A 289 -21.55 14.84 5.30
N LEU A 290 -20.47 14.69 6.03
CA LEU A 290 -19.15 14.38 5.50
C LEU A 290 -18.82 12.92 5.82
N LEU A 291 -18.51 12.15 4.79
CA LEU A 291 -17.95 10.80 4.93
C LEU A 291 -16.48 10.82 4.54
N LEU A 292 -15.61 10.56 5.50
CA LEU A 292 -14.18 10.35 5.28
C LEU A 292 -13.92 8.85 5.09
N GLY A 293 -13.40 8.49 3.91
CA GLY A 293 -13.26 7.12 3.44
C GLY A 293 -14.49 6.64 2.67
N GLY A 294 -14.35 6.46 1.36
CA GLY A 294 -15.44 6.06 0.46
C GLY A 294 -15.58 4.55 0.31
N GLY A 295 -14.45 3.83 0.29
CA GLY A 295 -14.41 2.43 -0.05
C GLY A 295 -15.09 2.17 -1.41
N ALA A 296 -16.02 1.20 -1.48
CA ALA A 296 -16.83 0.98 -2.69
C ALA A 296 -18.09 1.89 -2.75
N PHE A 297 -18.12 2.98 -2.02
CA PHE A 297 -19.22 3.97 -1.92
C PHE A 297 -20.58 3.40 -1.51
N THR A 298 -20.62 2.16 -1.05
CA THR A 298 -21.88 1.45 -0.71
C THR A 298 -22.59 2.12 0.48
N MET A 299 -21.83 2.59 1.48
CA MET A 299 -22.39 3.32 2.62
C MET A 299 -22.96 4.67 2.22
N ALA A 300 -22.27 5.42 1.36
CA ALA A 300 -22.73 6.69 0.82
C ALA A 300 -24.02 6.54 -0.01
N GLU A 301 -24.03 5.54 -0.92
CA GLU A 301 -25.20 5.25 -1.74
C GLU A 301 -26.42 4.87 -0.89
N TYR A 302 -26.22 4.00 0.12
CA TYR A 302 -27.29 3.61 1.02
C TYR A 302 -27.84 4.79 1.81
N MET A 303 -26.96 5.62 2.40
CA MET A 303 -27.38 6.84 3.13
C MET A 303 -28.15 7.80 2.24
N ALA A 304 -27.68 8.04 1.03
CA ALA A 304 -28.31 8.98 0.12
C ALA A 304 -29.74 8.58 -0.26
N ARG A 305 -30.00 7.28 -0.36
CA ARG A 305 -31.35 6.74 -0.59
C ARG A 305 -32.27 6.90 0.63
N GLN A 306 -31.71 6.79 1.84
CA GLN A 306 -32.47 6.94 3.09
C GLN A 306 -32.68 8.42 3.47
N LEU A 307 -31.82 9.30 3.01
CA LEU A 307 -31.77 10.72 3.34
C LEU A 307 -31.76 11.58 2.05
N PRO A 308 -32.84 11.58 1.27
CA PRO A 308 -32.86 12.22 -0.07
C PRO A 308 -32.65 13.74 -0.03
N ASN A 309 -32.93 14.38 1.10
CA ASN A 309 -32.77 15.84 1.28
C ASN A 309 -31.46 16.23 1.99
N THR A 310 -30.57 15.27 2.20
CA THR A 310 -29.27 15.48 2.86
C THR A 310 -28.17 15.53 1.81
N GLN A 311 -27.35 16.58 1.84
CA GLN A 311 -26.13 16.63 1.03
C GLN A 311 -25.05 15.77 1.69
N ILE A 312 -24.45 14.86 0.93
CA ILE A 312 -23.41 13.93 1.38
C ILE A 312 -22.14 14.18 0.57
N ASP A 313 -21.12 14.70 1.24
CA ASP A 313 -19.78 14.82 0.68
C ASP A 313 -18.97 13.61 1.10
N VAL A 314 -18.36 12.92 0.14
CA VAL A 314 -17.51 11.74 0.37
C VAL A 314 -16.09 12.05 -0.04
N VAL A 315 -15.17 12.04 0.91
CA VAL A 315 -13.75 12.24 0.66
C VAL A 315 -13.03 10.90 0.60
N GLU A 316 -12.47 10.60 -0.55
CA GLU A 316 -11.73 9.37 -0.83
C GLU A 316 -10.39 9.71 -1.46
N ILE A 317 -9.33 9.03 -1.01
CA ILE A 317 -7.98 9.31 -1.50
C ILE A 317 -7.73 8.76 -2.90
N ASP A 318 -8.42 7.69 -3.27
CA ASP A 318 -8.19 6.97 -4.52
C ASP A 318 -9.30 7.22 -5.55
N PRO A 319 -9.05 8.03 -6.59
CA PRO A 319 -10.03 8.26 -7.65
C PRO A 319 -10.37 6.99 -8.46
N GLY A 320 -9.47 5.99 -8.47
CA GLY A 320 -9.70 4.71 -9.16
C GLY A 320 -10.85 3.90 -8.57
N LEU A 321 -11.20 4.13 -7.30
CA LEU A 321 -12.29 3.44 -6.63
C LEU A 321 -13.66 3.76 -7.23
N GLU A 322 -13.87 4.92 -7.85
CA GLU A 322 -15.15 5.21 -8.53
C GLU A 322 -15.39 4.22 -9.67
N ASN A 323 -14.41 4.00 -10.52
CA ASN A 323 -14.53 3.05 -11.64
C ASN A 323 -14.71 1.61 -11.14
N ILE A 324 -13.94 1.20 -10.13
CA ILE A 324 -14.06 -0.12 -9.50
C ILE A 324 -15.47 -0.30 -8.92
N SER A 325 -15.99 0.70 -8.24
CA SER A 325 -17.32 0.63 -7.61
C SER A 325 -18.44 0.55 -8.63
N ARG A 326 -18.35 1.31 -9.72
CA ARG A 326 -19.31 1.23 -10.83
C ARG A 326 -19.29 -0.14 -11.50
N GLN A 327 -18.10 -0.66 -11.78
CA GLN A 327 -17.93 -1.90 -12.53
C GLN A 327 -18.29 -3.15 -11.71
N TYR A 328 -17.90 -3.19 -10.44
CA TYR A 328 -18.00 -4.42 -9.64
C TYR A 328 -19.03 -4.37 -8.51
N PHE A 329 -19.39 -3.19 -8.02
CA PHE A 329 -20.29 -3.03 -6.87
C PHE A 329 -21.65 -2.41 -7.25
N GLY A 330 -21.81 -2.05 -8.53
CA GLY A 330 -23.07 -1.50 -9.04
C GLY A 330 -23.37 -0.09 -8.52
N TYR A 331 -22.34 0.66 -8.10
CA TYR A 331 -22.48 2.04 -7.65
C TYR A 331 -23.10 2.92 -8.76
N GLN A 332 -24.09 3.70 -8.39
CA GLN A 332 -24.73 4.70 -9.24
C GLN A 332 -24.59 6.08 -8.58
N PRO A 333 -24.09 7.09 -9.30
CA PRO A 333 -24.07 8.46 -8.79
C PRO A 333 -25.48 8.93 -8.42
N LEU A 334 -25.59 9.56 -7.27
CA LEU A 334 -26.85 10.13 -6.79
C LEU A 334 -26.71 11.66 -6.70
N PRO A 335 -27.76 12.44 -6.98
CA PRO A 335 -27.67 13.91 -7.07
C PRO A 335 -27.28 14.58 -5.75
N ASN A 336 -27.55 13.93 -4.62
CA ASN A 336 -27.22 14.41 -3.28
C ASN A 336 -25.89 13.83 -2.74
N VAL A 337 -25.10 13.13 -3.56
CA VAL A 337 -23.76 12.62 -3.22
C VAL A 337 -22.70 13.31 -4.07
N LYS A 338 -21.72 13.92 -3.41
CA LYS A 338 -20.56 14.52 -4.07
C LYS A 338 -19.31 13.73 -3.69
N LEU A 339 -18.63 13.14 -4.68
CA LEU A 339 -17.32 12.51 -4.50
C LEU A 339 -16.22 13.57 -4.60
N ILE A 340 -15.29 13.55 -3.65
CA ILE A 340 -14.17 14.46 -3.55
C ILE A 340 -12.91 13.61 -3.41
N PHE A 341 -12.07 13.63 -4.44
CA PHE A 341 -10.82 12.84 -4.43
C PHE A 341 -9.70 13.66 -3.82
N ASN A 342 -9.42 13.40 -2.53
CA ASN A 342 -8.39 14.08 -1.76
C ASN A 342 -7.99 13.25 -0.54
N ASP A 343 -6.85 13.55 0.06
CA ASP A 343 -6.52 13.09 1.41
C ASP A 343 -7.49 13.70 2.44
N ALA A 344 -7.99 12.88 3.35
CA ALA A 344 -9.02 13.26 4.31
C ALA A 344 -8.61 14.46 5.18
N ARG A 345 -7.36 14.45 5.71
CA ARG A 345 -6.86 15.54 6.54
C ARG A 345 -6.62 16.82 5.75
N THR A 346 -6.03 16.70 4.56
CA THR A 346 -5.82 17.82 3.64
C THR A 346 -7.15 18.48 3.27
N TYR A 347 -8.20 17.69 3.02
CA TYR A 347 -9.52 18.22 2.77
C TYR A 347 -10.08 19.01 3.97
N ILE A 348 -10.02 18.43 5.16
CA ILE A 348 -10.47 19.07 6.39
C ILE A 348 -9.75 20.40 6.62
N GLN A 349 -8.44 20.44 6.40
CA GLN A 349 -7.65 21.66 6.59
C GLN A 349 -8.06 22.80 5.66
N ARG A 350 -8.49 22.48 4.44
CA ARG A 350 -8.75 23.47 3.37
C ARG A 350 -10.21 23.85 3.20
N THR A 351 -11.14 23.01 3.66
CA THR A 351 -12.58 23.28 3.47
C THR A 351 -13.11 24.30 4.48
N ASP A 352 -13.98 25.20 4.01
CA ASP A 352 -14.77 26.09 4.86
C ASP A 352 -16.18 25.54 5.10
N GLN A 353 -16.54 24.42 4.47
CA GLN A 353 -17.81 23.75 4.69
C GLN A 353 -17.90 23.21 6.12
N ARG A 354 -19.11 23.31 6.69
CA ARG A 354 -19.43 22.70 7.98
C ARG A 354 -20.49 21.63 7.83
N TYR A 355 -20.42 20.64 8.69
CA TYR A 355 -21.25 19.45 8.60
C TYR A 355 -22.01 19.18 9.89
N ASP A 356 -23.27 18.74 9.75
CA ASP A 356 -24.09 18.28 10.88
C ASP A 356 -23.60 16.94 11.42
N VAL A 357 -23.12 16.06 10.51
CA VAL A 357 -22.53 14.78 10.86
C VAL A 357 -21.22 14.57 10.10
N VAL A 358 -20.18 14.17 10.78
CA VAL A 358 -18.92 13.72 10.19
C VAL A 358 -18.73 12.23 10.50
N LEU A 359 -18.65 11.41 9.45
CA LEU A 359 -18.37 9.98 9.53
C LEU A 359 -16.89 9.73 9.23
N ILE A 360 -16.23 8.94 10.07
CA ILE A 360 -14.81 8.61 9.94
C ILE A 360 -14.67 7.10 9.77
N ASP A 361 -14.38 6.67 8.55
CA ASP A 361 -14.15 5.27 8.18
C ASP A 361 -12.91 5.16 7.27
N VAL A 362 -11.81 5.76 7.72
CA VAL A 362 -10.54 5.82 6.99
C VAL A 362 -9.59 4.78 7.54
N TYR A 363 -9.16 3.86 6.66
CA TYR A 363 -8.23 2.79 6.99
C TYR A 363 -7.16 2.62 5.91
N ASN A 364 -5.93 2.34 6.34
CA ASN A 364 -4.84 1.90 5.49
C ASN A 364 -4.38 0.51 5.97
N GLY A 365 -4.73 -0.54 5.22
CA GLY A 365 -4.35 -1.91 5.59
C GLY A 365 -4.87 -2.40 6.94
N GLY A 366 -5.96 -1.80 7.47
CA GLY A 366 -6.58 -2.17 8.76
C GLY A 366 -6.15 -1.31 9.95
N GLU A 367 -5.41 -0.24 9.71
CA GLU A 367 -5.00 0.75 10.69
C GLU A 367 -5.53 2.13 10.30
N ILE A 368 -5.97 2.92 11.26
CA ILE A 368 -6.28 4.34 11.01
C ILE A 368 -4.95 5.07 10.79
N PRO A 369 -4.83 5.90 9.74
CA PRO A 369 -3.63 6.71 9.53
C PRO A 369 -3.29 7.53 10.77
N TYR A 370 -2.02 7.54 11.16
CA TYR A 370 -1.57 8.25 12.37
C TYR A 370 -1.97 9.73 12.37
N SER A 371 -2.00 10.35 11.21
CA SER A 371 -2.41 11.76 11.04
C SER A 371 -3.85 12.05 11.46
N LEU A 372 -4.67 11.03 11.66
CA LEU A 372 -6.07 11.14 12.11
C LEU A 372 -6.24 10.77 13.60
N LEU A 373 -5.13 10.57 14.32
CA LEU A 373 -5.11 10.19 15.74
C LEU A 373 -4.37 11.21 16.62
N THR A 374 -4.32 12.48 16.19
CA THR A 374 -3.56 13.55 16.86
C THR A 374 -4.46 14.66 17.38
N ALA A 375 -3.97 15.39 18.38
CA ALA A 375 -4.67 16.54 18.94
C ALA A 375 -4.95 17.62 17.89
N GLU A 376 -4.02 17.82 16.98
CA GLU A 376 -4.13 18.77 15.87
C GLU A 376 -5.29 18.41 14.96
N TYR A 377 -5.39 17.12 14.58
CA TYR A 377 -6.52 16.62 13.79
C TYR A 377 -7.86 16.83 14.50
N GLY A 378 -7.93 16.55 15.80
CA GLY A 378 -9.14 16.82 16.59
C GLY A 378 -9.58 18.28 16.55
N ASN A 379 -8.64 19.22 16.61
CA ASN A 379 -8.92 20.66 16.49
C ASN A 379 -9.37 21.05 15.08
N GLU A 380 -8.73 20.50 14.05
CA GLU A 380 -9.10 20.71 12.63
C GLU A 380 -10.51 20.20 12.35
N LEU A 381 -10.84 19.01 12.85
CA LEU A 381 -12.16 18.41 12.74
C LEU A 381 -13.24 19.26 13.44
N ALA A 382 -12.90 19.82 14.62
CA ALA A 382 -13.80 20.69 15.38
C ALA A 382 -14.22 21.95 14.61
N ARG A 383 -13.36 22.45 13.72
CA ARG A 383 -13.63 23.63 12.89
C ARG A 383 -14.74 23.39 11.86
N ILE A 384 -14.77 22.19 11.30
CA ILE A 384 -15.71 21.82 10.24
C ILE A 384 -17.00 21.15 10.76
N ALA A 385 -17.06 20.76 12.02
CA ALA A 385 -18.29 20.28 12.62
C ALA A 385 -19.14 21.44 13.14
N HIS A 386 -20.45 21.38 12.91
CA HIS A 386 -21.39 22.33 13.54
C HIS A 386 -21.36 22.21 15.06
N GLU A 387 -21.82 23.26 15.78
CA GLU A 387 -21.83 23.28 17.26
C GLU A 387 -22.68 22.13 17.82
N ASP A 388 -23.81 21.84 17.19
CA ASP A 388 -24.66 20.69 17.52
C ASP A 388 -24.32 19.44 16.67
N GLY A 389 -23.16 19.43 16.00
CA GLY A 389 -22.73 18.36 15.12
C GLY A 389 -22.42 17.06 15.85
N LEU A 390 -22.48 15.96 15.11
CA LEU A 390 -22.15 14.61 15.56
C LEU A 390 -20.94 14.09 14.79
N VAL A 391 -19.95 13.57 15.50
CA VAL A 391 -18.84 12.83 14.90
C VAL A 391 -19.06 11.36 15.17
N VAL A 392 -19.08 10.53 14.11
CA VAL A 392 -19.27 9.08 14.22
C VAL A 392 -18.07 8.38 13.58
N ALA A 393 -17.38 7.56 14.32
CA ALA A 393 -16.18 6.89 13.87
C ALA A 393 -16.29 5.37 13.98
N ASN A 394 -15.71 4.67 13.01
CA ASN A 394 -15.43 3.25 13.10
C ASN A 394 -14.03 3.05 13.66
N LEU A 395 -13.90 2.22 14.69
CA LEU A 395 -12.61 1.86 15.30
C LEU A 395 -12.51 0.34 15.45
N ILE A 396 -11.45 -0.25 14.93
CA ILE A 396 -11.12 -1.67 15.16
C ILE A 396 -10.21 -1.76 16.39
N ALA A 397 -10.81 -2.05 17.53
CA ALA A 397 -10.14 -2.11 18.84
C ALA A 397 -10.86 -3.09 19.76
N GLY A 398 -10.63 -3.02 21.07
CA GLY A 398 -11.33 -3.80 22.10
C GLY A 398 -11.29 -3.09 23.45
N LEU A 399 -12.24 -3.35 24.31
CA LEU A 399 -12.31 -2.79 25.65
C LEU A 399 -11.96 -3.81 26.76
N ASN A 400 -11.97 -5.12 26.43
CA ASN A 400 -11.77 -6.20 27.41
C ASN A 400 -10.30 -6.62 27.57
N ASN A 401 -9.37 -6.13 26.77
CA ASN A 401 -7.94 -6.41 26.92
C ASN A 401 -7.11 -5.13 26.89
N THR A 402 -6.00 -5.12 27.62
CA THR A 402 -5.18 -3.92 27.84
C THR A 402 -4.63 -3.31 26.56
N PRO A 403 -3.96 -4.05 25.65
CA PRO A 403 -3.38 -3.43 24.46
C PRO A 403 -4.41 -2.82 23.52
N CYS A 404 -5.54 -3.47 23.31
CA CYS A 404 -6.61 -2.91 22.46
C CYS A 404 -7.32 -1.74 23.14
N ARG A 405 -7.42 -1.77 24.48
CA ARG A 405 -7.98 -0.67 25.26
C ARG A 405 -7.08 0.57 25.23
N GLU A 406 -5.76 0.40 25.20
CA GLU A 406 -4.82 1.54 25.04
C GLU A 406 -5.02 2.24 23.69
N LEU A 407 -5.18 1.47 22.60
CA LEU A 407 -5.51 2.02 21.29
C LEU A 407 -6.86 2.77 21.33
N PHE A 408 -7.88 2.16 21.92
CA PHE A 408 -9.19 2.78 22.07
C PHE A 408 -9.12 4.06 22.90
N ALA A 409 -8.39 4.04 24.01
CA ALA A 409 -8.24 5.19 24.90
C ALA A 409 -7.48 6.35 24.24
N ALA A 410 -6.46 6.05 23.45
CA ALA A 410 -5.75 7.07 22.67
C ALA A 410 -6.67 7.71 21.62
N PHE A 411 -7.49 6.91 20.92
CA PHE A 411 -8.51 7.42 20.02
C PHE A 411 -9.54 8.29 20.75
N ASP A 412 -10.11 7.80 21.85
CA ASP A 412 -11.10 8.55 22.66
C ASP A 412 -10.54 9.89 23.15
N ALA A 413 -9.27 9.96 23.54
CA ALA A 413 -8.64 11.17 24.04
C ALA A 413 -8.61 12.31 22.99
N VAL A 414 -8.43 11.99 21.70
CA VAL A 414 -8.46 12.97 20.62
C VAL A 414 -9.82 13.65 20.51
N TYR A 415 -10.88 12.86 20.48
CA TYR A 415 -12.24 13.38 20.23
C TYR A 415 -12.87 13.97 21.48
N ARG A 416 -12.67 13.34 22.63
CA ARG A 416 -13.28 13.77 23.89
C ARG A 416 -12.83 15.17 24.36
N ARG A 417 -11.69 15.61 23.91
CA ARG A 417 -11.21 16.97 24.18
C ARG A 417 -12.19 18.04 23.68
N THR A 418 -12.82 17.82 22.55
CA THR A 418 -13.78 18.75 21.92
C THR A 418 -15.22 18.33 22.13
N TRP A 419 -15.49 17.02 22.17
CA TRP A 419 -16.83 16.44 22.30
C TRP A 419 -16.90 15.58 23.58
N PRO A 420 -17.27 16.16 24.73
CA PRO A 420 -17.20 15.47 26.02
C PRO A 420 -18.20 14.30 26.15
N HIS A 421 -19.29 14.31 25.39
CA HIS A 421 -20.27 13.24 25.41
C HIS A 421 -19.95 12.20 24.33
N ALA A 422 -19.84 10.94 24.73
CA ALA A 422 -19.55 9.84 23.83
C ALA A 422 -20.43 8.62 24.12
N TRP A 423 -20.75 7.90 23.04
CA TRP A 423 -21.48 6.65 23.05
C TRP A 423 -20.79 5.67 22.13
N TYR A 424 -20.95 4.38 22.41
CA TYR A 424 -20.41 3.34 21.57
C TYR A 424 -21.39 2.19 21.34
N ALA A 425 -21.22 1.51 20.22
CA ALA A 425 -21.74 0.18 19.98
C ALA A 425 -20.58 -0.73 19.60
N ALA A 426 -20.56 -1.95 20.13
CA ALA A 426 -19.53 -2.95 19.86
C ALA A 426 -20.08 -4.07 18.99
N GLN A 427 -19.28 -4.56 18.06
CA GLN A 427 -19.63 -5.71 17.24
C GLN A 427 -19.80 -6.98 18.08
N HIS A 428 -18.91 -7.16 19.06
CA HIS A 428 -18.91 -8.30 19.96
C HIS A 428 -19.38 -7.93 21.37
N ARG A 429 -20.32 -8.69 21.94
CA ARG A 429 -20.89 -8.42 23.27
C ARG A 429 -19.87 -8.57 24.41
N ASP A 430 -18.85 -9.40 24.21
CA ASP A 430 -17.76 -9.62 25.16
C ASP A 430 -16.70 -8.50 25.11
N LEU A 431 -16.94 -7.46 24.30
CA LEU A 431 -16.04 -6.32 24.12
C LEU A 431 -14.62 -6.72 23.64
N SER A 432 -14.50 -7.88 23.00
CA SER A 432 -13.27 -8.33 22.34
C SER A 432 -12.94 -7.44 21.14
N ARG A 433 -11.79 -7.70 20.55
CA ARG A 433 -11.37 -6.96 19.35
C ARG A 433 -12.38 -7.13 18.21
N GLY A 434 -12.86 -6.04 17.71
CA GLY A 434 -13.83 -5.96 16.62
C GLY A 434 -14.07 -4.51 16.21
N ASN A 435 -15.08 -4.30 15.38
CA ASN A 435 -15.51 -2.95 15.05
C ASN A 435 -16.29 -2.32 16.20
N TYR A 436 -15.93 -1.10 16.53
CA TYR A 436 -16.66 -0.24 17.43
C TYR A 436 -17.14 0.98 16.66
N VAL A 437 -18.42 1.26 16.71
CA VAL A 437 -18.97 2.53 16.21
C VAL A 437 -19.08 3.47 17.42
N ILE A 438 -18.37 4.58 17.36
CA ILE A 438 -18.29 5.54 18.45
C ILE A 438 -18.90 6.86 17.95
N ALA A 439 -19.77 7.44 18.73
CA ALA A 439 -20.40 8.73 18.44
C ALA A 439 -20.01 9.77 19.48
N TYR A 440 -19.60 10.96 19.03
CA TYR A 440 -19.17 12.06 19.88
C TYR A 440 -20.02 13.31 19.63
N SER A 441 -20.42 14.02 20.69
CA SER A 441 -21.19 15.26 20.63
C SER A 441 -20.76 16.24 21.69
N LYS A 442 -20.86 17.56 21.43
CA LYS A 442 -20.62 18.61 22.40
C LYS A 442 -21.74 18.69 23.45
N LYS A 443 -22.97 18.35 23.05
CA LYS A 443 -24.17 18.37 23.92
C LYS A 443 -24.71 16.98 24.16
N PRO A 444 -25.33 16.69 25.30
CA PRO A 444 -26.03 15.43 25.50
C PRO A 444 -27.11 15.22 24.44
N ARG A 445 -27.24 13.99 23.94
CA ARG A 445 -28.23 13.62 22.91
C ARG A 445 -28.89 12.28 23.24
N MET A 446 -30.11 12.11 22.73
CA MET A 446 -30.68 10.76 22.60
C MET A 446 -30.00 10.03 21.46
N MET A 447 -29.47 8.87 21.75
CA MET A 447 -28.83 8.01 20.78
C MET A 447 -29.72 6.77 20.50
N PRO A 448 -29.54 6.09 19.36
CA PRO A 448 -30.20 4.82 19.10
C PRO A 448 -29.99 3.84 20.27
N ALA A 449 -31.00 3.02 20.57
CA ALA A 449 -30.99 2.09 21.73
C ALA A 449 -29.80 1.10 21.72
N ALA A 450 -29.19 0.90 20.57
CA ALA A 450 -28.00 0.05 20.44
C ALA A 450 -26.68 0.73 20.83
N MET A 451 -26.70 2.03 21.15
CA MET A 451 -25.53 2.79 21.59
C MET A 451 -25.56 2.95 23.12
N SER A 452 -24.46 2.58 23.75
CA SER A 452 -24.27 2.73 25.21
C SER A 452 -23.37 3.93 25.52
N PRO A 453 -23.57 4.66 26.61
CA PRO A 453 -22.68 5.72 27.03
C PRO A 453 -21.24 5.20 27.22
N LEU A 454 -20.26 5.90 26.65
CA LEU A 454 -18.84 5.62 26.83
C LEU A 454 -18.27 6.50 27.93
N GLN A 455 -17.79 5.89 29.01
CA GLN A 455 -17.06 6.61 30.05
C GLN A 455 -15.66 7.00 29.56
N PRO A 456 -15.08 8.13 30.04
CA PRO A 456 -13.71 8.51 29.69
C PRO A 456 -12.71 7.41 30.01
N LEU A 457 -11.87 7.06 29.03
CA LEU A 457 -10.91 5.95 29.16
C LEU A 457 -9.55 6.39 29.71
N GLY A 458 -9.28 7.70 29.78
CA GLY A 458 -8.01 8.24 30.33
C GLY A 458 -6.80 7.95 29.43
N GLY A 459 -6.97 7.98 28.12
CA GLY A 459 -5.91 7.69 27.15
C GLY A 459 -4.89 8.81 27.00
N THR A 460 -3.72 8.48 26.47
CA THR A 460 -2.69 9.45 26.10
C THR A 460 -3.12 10.22 24.86
N LEU A 461 -3.06 11.55 24.94
CA LEU A 461 -3.28 12.42 23.80
C LEU A 461 -1.97 12.60 23.03
N TYR A 462 -1.93 12.10 21.82
CA TYR A 462 -0.77 12.23 20.93
C TYR A 462 -0.85 13.49 20.06
N THR A 463 0.29 13.90 19.51
CA THR A 463 0.43 15.06 18.62
C THR A 463 1.06 14.66 17.30
N ASP A 464 1.03 15.55 16.31
CA ASP A 464 1.67 15.30 15.00
C ASP A 464 3.18 15.02 15.11
N ASN A 465 3.83 15.53 16.16
CA ASN A 465 5.26 15.31 16.41
C ASN A 465 5.59 13.93 16.94
N PHE A 466 4.63 13.26 17.61
CA PHE A 466 4.86 11.93 18.18
C PHE A 466 3.56 11.16 18.38
N ILE A 467 3.45 10.03 17.70
CA ILE A 467 2.42 9.01 17.92
C ILE A 467 3.00 7.60 17.65
N PRO A 468 2.95 6.68 18.60
CA PRO A 468 3.40 5.30 18.42
C PRO A 468 2.33 4.42 17.76
N ASN A 469 1.77 4.87 16.61
CA ASN A 469 0.63 4.25 15.96
C ASN A 469 0.82 2.76 15.68
N ASP A 470 1.91 2.42 14.97
CA ASP A 470 2.21 1.03 14.60
C ASP A 470 2.33 0.13 15.84
N ARG A 471 2.92 0.66 16.95
CA ARG A 471 3.04 -0.08 18.21
C ARG A 471 1.68 -0.36 18.85
N LEU A 472 0.78 0.62 18.87
CA LEU A 472 -0.56 0.47 19.44
C LEU A 472 -1.39 -0.55 18.69
N TYR A 473 -1.42 -0.45 17.35
CA TYR A 473 -2.15 -1.39 16.50
C TYR A 473 -1.58 -2.80 16.57
N GLU A 474 -0.26 -2.94 16.53
CA GLU A 474 0.40 -4.23 16.60
C GLU A 474 0.18 -4.92 17.94
N ALA A 475 0.29 -4.17 19.06
CA ALA A 475 0.02 -4.70 20.38
C ALA A 475 -1.43 -5.20 20.50
N CYS A 476 -2.41 -4.44 19.98
CA CYS A 476 -3.81 -4.87 19.95
C CYS A 476 -4.02 -6.10 19.05
N ARG A 477 -3.35 -6.19 17.91
CA ARG A 477 -3.47 -7.33 16.99
C ARG A 477 -2.91 -8.62 17.58
N ARG A 478 -1.78 -8.55 18.28
CA ARG A 478 -1.15 -9.70 18.95
C ARG A 478 -1.97 -10.23 20.13
N ALA A 479 -2.62 -9.37 20.87
CA ALA A 479 -3.38 -9.73 22.06
C ALA A 479 -4.63 -10.59 21.80
N VAL A 480 -5.00 -10.78 20.54
CA VAL A 480 -6.22 -11.50 20.13
C VAL A 480 -5.91 -12.82 19.41
N ARG A 481 -4.63 -13.11 19.17
CA ARG A 481 -4.15 -14.41 18.69
C ARG A 481 -3.79 -15.30 19.86
#